data_7f435e5c23bc2418bce4016e178ff2bb
#
_entry.id   7f435e5c23bc2418bce4016e178ff2bb
#
_cell.length_a   1.000
_cell.length_b   1.000
_cell.length_c   1.000
_cell.angle_alpha   90.00
_cell.angle_beta   90.00
_cell.angle_gamma   90.00
#
_symmetry.space_group_name_H-M   'P 1'
#
loop_
_entity.id
_entity.type
_entity.pdbx_description
1 polymer ?
#
loop_
_entity_poly.entity_id
_entity_poly.type
_entity_poly.pdbx_seq_one_letter_code
_entity_poly.pdbx_strand_id
1 'polypeptide(L)'
;MRLPRARRSASGVVAAVALLCVMASCGTSSTPTQTGPTTAPPATTTAPTTGATPTDAACEDVAALKSSLEALTKVRPAQDGVDALKTAIVDVKTNLDAAEASASPVLKPSVEQVKTAFADLQTAASGLTTDNFKQKAPSIASAMRQVGTATRELSSALTQSCPGS
;
A
#
# COMPACT_ATOMS: atom_id res chain seq x y z
N MET A 1 10.34 -11.36 52.60
CA MET A 1 11.11 -10.46 51.70
C MET A 1 10.13 -9.80 50.74
N ARG A 2 9.91 -8.50 50.84
CA ARG A 2 8.92 -7.72 50.08
C ARG A 2 9.66 -6.95 49.01
N LEU A 3 9.33 -7.16 47.73
CA LEU A 3 9.86 -6.40 46.59
C LEU A 3 8.94 -5.23 46.27
N PRO A 4 9.45 -4.03 46.02
CA PRO A 4 8.65 -2.85 45.74
C PRO A 4 8.16 -2.80 44.31
N ARG A 5 6.87 -2.45 44.15
CA ARG A 5 6.23 -2.10 42.89
C ARG A 5 6.77 -0.76 42.40
N ALA A 6 7.47 -0.76 41.28
CA ALA A 6 7.77 0.45 40.52
C ALA A 6 6.60 0.74 39.55
N ARG A 7 5.78 1.73 39.90
CA ARG A 7 4.85 2.40 38.98
C ARG A 7 5.67 3.33 38.09
N ARG A 8 5.63 3.10 36.79
CA ARG A 8 6.00 4.13 35.82
C ARG A 8 4.76 4.57 35.07
N SER A 9 4.27 5.72 35.49
CA SER A 9 3.38 6.57 34.69
C SER A 9 4.22 7.19 33.59
N ALA A 10 3.83 7.03 32.36
CA ALA A 10 4.31 7.86 31.27
C ALA A 10 3.11 8.56 30.65
N SER A 11 3.07 9.84 30.94
CA SER A 11 2.10 10.82 30.48
C SER A 11 2.13 10.97 28.96
N GLY A 12 0.93 11.23 28.44
CA GLY A 12 0.63 11.50 27.08
C GLY A 12 1.31 12.75 26.50
N VAL A 13 1.43 12.71 25.21
CA VAL A 13 1.54 13.91 24.38
C VAL A 13 0.53 13.75 23.26
N VAL A 14 -0.57 14.46 23.39
CA VAL A 14 -1.54 14.71 22.34
C VAL A 14 -0.95 15.82 21.49
N ALA A 15 -0.55 15.52 20.27
CA ALA A 15 -0.23 16.53 19.27
C ALA A 15 -1.33 16.52 18.22
N ALA A 16 -2.27 17.44 18.38
CA ALA A 16 -3.23 17.81 17.36
C ALA A 16 -2.53 18.66 16.30
N VAL A 17 -2.48 18.19 15.07
CA VAL A 17 -2.13 19.00 13.91
C VAL A 17 -3.31 19.01 12.97
N ALA A 18 -4.09 20.08 13.06
CA ALA A 18 -5.06 20.46 12.06
C ALA A 18 -4.32 21.20 10.94
N LEU A 19 -4.37 20.70 9.73
CA LEU A 19 -3.97 21.45 8.55
C LEU A 19 -5.10 21.40 7.53
N LEU A 20 -5.85 22.49 7.49
CA LEU A 20 -6.73 22.87 6.39
C LEU A 20 -5.86 23.32 5.19
N CYS A 21 -6.00 22.68 4.06
CA CYS A 21 -5.63 23.27 2.78
C CYS A 21 -6.82 23.18 1.82
N VAL A 22 -7.54 24.28 1.72
CA VAL A 22 -8.47 24.60 0.64
C VAL A 22 -7.63 25.17 -0.50
N MET A 23 -7.64 24.51 -1.65
CA MET A 23 -7.24 25.11 -2.92
C MET A 23 -8.24 24.72 -4.00
N ALA A 24 -9.19 25.64 -4.19
CA ALA A 24 -9.98 25.70 -5.39
C ALA A 24 -9.12 26.28 -6.52
N SER A 25 -9.02 25.59 -7.64
CA SER A 25 -8.55 26.20 -8.88
C SER A 25 -9.46 25.76 -10.02
N CYS A 26 -10.37 26.64 -10.37
CA CYS A 26 -11.12 26.64 -11.61
C CYS A 26 -10.19 27.07 -12.75
N GLY A 27 -10.01 26.21 -13.73
CA GLY A 27 -9.37 26.54 -15.00
C GLY A 27 -10.34 26.31 -16.14
N THR A 28 -10.79 27.41 -16.73
CA THR A 28 -11.79 27.57 -17.77
C THR A 28 -11.33 27.07 -19.14
N SER A 29 -12.19 26.30 -19.75
CA SER A 29 -12.52 26.10 -21.16
C SER A 29 -11.82 26.97 -22.22
N SER A 30 -11.39 26.33 -23.27
CA SER A 30 -11.44 26.92 -24.59
C SER A 30 -11.70 25.81 -25.63
N THR A 31 -12.88 25.80 -26.14
CA THR A 31 -13.28 25.06 -27.35
C THR A 31 -12.82 25.84 -28.57
N PRO A 32 -12.19 25.22 -29.55
CA PRO A 32 -12.33 25.65 -30.94
C PRO A 32 -13.07 24.59 -31.74
N THR A 33 -14.20 24.99 -32.24
CA THR A 33 -14.92 24.40 -33.36
C THR A 33 -14.02 24.41 -34.60
N GLN A 34 -13.67 23.26 -35.15
CA GLN A 34 -13.21 23.14 -36.52
C GLN A 34 -14.02 22.07 -37.25
N THR A 35 -14.83 22.57 -38.14
CA THR A 35 -15.51 21.82 -39.21
C THR A 35 -14.54 21.70 -40.38
N GLY A 36 -14.25 20.47 -40.83
CA GLY A 36 -13.50 20.23 -42.05
C GLY A 36 -13.51 18.74 -42.39
N PRO A 37 -13.66 18.35 -43.68
CA PRO A 37 -14.13 17.01 -44.07
C PRO A 37 -13.00 15.97 -44.14
N THR A 38 -13.37 14.80 -43.73
CA THR A 38 -12.99 13.45 -44.17
C THR A 38 -11.73 13.25 -45.00
N THR A 39 -10.70 12.66 -44.35
CA THR A 39 -9.80 11.69 -44.99
C THR A 39 -9.35 10.74 -43.88
N ALA A 40 -9.69 9.47 -43.98
CA ALA A 40 -9.29 8.44 -43.05
C ALA A 40 -7.77 8.23 -43.12
N PRO A 41 -7.05 8.36 -42.02
CA PRO A 41 -5.65 7.94 -41.95
C PRO A 41 -5.59 6.42 -41.66
N PRO A 42 -4.52 5.76 -42.11
CA PRO A 42 -4.32 4.33 -41.92
C PRO A 42 -4.22 4.01 -40.43
N ALA A 43 -4.76 2.86 -40.04
CA ALA A 43 -4.65 2.29 -38.72
C ALA A 43 -3.17 2.20 -38.30
N THR A 44 -2.73 3.14 -37.52
CA THR A 44 -1.43 3.06 -36.85
C THR A 44 -1.57 1.97 -35.79
N THR A 45 -1.07 0.80 -36.08
CA THR A 45 -0.82 -0.25 -35.10
C THR A 45 0.09 0.35 -34.03
N THR A 46 -0.48 0.79 -32.93
CA THR A 46 0.26 1.23 -31.76
C THR A 46 0.98 0.00 -31.22
N ALA A 47 2.28 -0.08 -31.52
CA ALA A 47 3.16 -1.05 -30.87
C ALA A 47 3.03 -0.88 -29.35
N PRO A 48 3.07 -1.97 -28.58
CA PRO A 48 3.07 -1.84 -27.11
C PRO A 48 4.27 -1.02 -26.70
N THR A 49 4.04 0.16 -26.16
CA THR A 49 5.10 1.04 -25.63
C THR A 49 5.70 0.33 -24.41
N THR A 50 6.73 -0.45 -24.68
CA THR A 50 7.59 -1.05 -23.66
C THR A 50 8.36 0.11 -23.03
N GLY A 51 8.04 0.48 -21.79
CA GLY A 51 8.88 1.39 -21.01
C GLY A 51 8.28 2.77 -20.70
N ALA A 52 7.01 2.85 -20.30
CA ALA A 52 6.55 4.07 -19.65
C ALA A 52 7.24 4.17 -18.28
N THR A 53 8.11 5.18 -18.12
CA THR A 53 8.70 5.54 -16.83
C THR A 53 7.59 5.80 -15.83
N PRO A 54 7.67 5.26 -14.59
CA PRO A 54 6.70 5.57 -13.56
C PRO A 54 6.58 7.08 -13.33
N THR A 55 5.38 7.55 -13.09
CA THR A 55 5.17 8.94 -12.64
C THR A 55 5.59 9.07 -11.18
N ASP A 56 5.92 10.29 -10.73
CA ASP A 56 6.26 10.55 -9.32
C ASP A 56 5.13 10.08 -8.39
N ALA A 57 3.87 10.31 -8.74
CA ALA A 57 2.72 9.84 -7.98
C ALA A 57 2.68 8.30 -7.87
N ALA A 58 2.98 7.57 -8.94
CA ALA A 58 3.04 6.11 -8.88
C ALA A 58 4.17 5.61 -7.95
N CYS A 59 5.29 6.31 -7.94
CA CYS A 59 6.41 6.00 -7.04
C CYS A 59 6.05 6.28 -5.57
N GLU A 60 5.34 7.38 -5.29
CA GLU A 60 4.87 7.72 -3.94
C GLU A 60 3.86 6.71 -3.41
N ASP A 61 2.85 6.34 -4.19
CA ASP A 61 1.82 5.38 -3.77
C ASP A 61 2.43 3.99 -3.51
N VAL A 62 3.33 3.53 -4.36
CA VAL A 62 4.01 2.24 -4.17
C VAL A 62 5.00 2.30 -3.00
N ALA A 63 5.63 3.44 -2.72
CA ALA A 63 6.46 3.65 -1.53
C ALA A 63 5.61 3.66 -0.25
N ALA A 64 4.42 4.27 -0.28
CA ALA A 64 3.46 4.24 0.83
C ALA A 64 2.97 2.81 1.10
N LEU A 65 2.66 2.05 0.04
CA LEU A 65 2.33 0.62 0.16
C LEU A 65 3.47 -0.16 0.81
N LYS A 66 4.71 0.01 0.34
CA LYS A 66 5.90 -0.63 0.95
C LYS A 66 5.99 -0.31 2.45
N SER A 67 5.82 0.95 2.84
CA SER A 67 5.89 1.38 4.24
C SER A 67 4.81 0.72 5.10
N SER A 68 3.58 0.61 4.63
CA SER A 68 2.49 -0.07 5.34
C SER A 68 2.72 -1.58 5.45
N LEU A 69 3.30 -2.22 4.43
CA LEU A 69 3.70 -3.63 4.46
C LEU A 69 4.82 -3.89 5.48
N GLU A 70 5.81 -3.01 5.56
CA GLU A 70 6.87 -3.09 6.57
C GLU A 70 6.32 -2.91 7.99
N ALA A 71 5.37 -1.99 8.18
CA ALA A 71 4.67 -1.81 9.46
C ALA A 71 3.90 -3.09 9.83
N LEU A 72 3.15 -3.67 8.89
CA LEU A 72 2.43 -4.92 9.08
C LEU A 72 3.36 -6.07 9.50
N THR A 73 4.53 -6.21 8.87
CA THR A 73 5.49 -7.27 9.22
C THR A 73 6.10 -7.12 10.61
N LYS A 74 6.04 -5.93 11.20
CA LYS A 74 6.51 -5.65 12.57
C LYS A 74 5.44 -5.93 13.64
N VAL A 75 4.17 -6.06 13.24
CA VAL A 75 3.07 -6.36 14.18
C VAL A 75 3.28 -7.76 14.77
N ARG A 76 3.21 -7.85 16.08
CA ARG A 76 3.30 -9.09 16.85
C ARG A 76 1.97 -9.35 17.56
N PRO A 77 1.04 -10.07 16.94
CA PRO A 77 -0.32 -10.20 17.47
C PRO A 77 -0.38 -10.78 18.90
N ALA A 78 0.63 -11.56 19.29
CA ALA A 78 0.74 -12.10 20.64
C ALA A 78 1.11 -11.03 21.70
N GLN A 79 1.71 -9.92 21.29
CA GLN A 79 2.16 -8.83 22.17
C GLN A 79 1.29 -7.59 22.00
N ASP A 80 1.02 -7.21 20.75
CA ASP A 80 0.32 -5.99 20.36
C ASP A 80 -1.20 -6.17 20.31
N GLY A 81 -1.66 -7.43 20.37
CA GLY A 81 -3.07 -7.80 20.27
C GLY A 81 -3.54 -8.04 18.84
N VAL A 82 -4.68 -8.73 18.73
CA VAL A 82 -5.31 -9.06 17.44
C VAL A 82 -5.78 -7.80 16.70
N ASP A 83 -6.19 -6.76 17.42
CA ASP A 83 -6.71 -5.54 16.83
C ASP A 83 -5.61 -4.73 16.14
N ALA A 84 -4.38 -4.76 16.64
CA ALA A 84 -3.24 -4.15 15.96
C ALA A 84 -3.00 -4.78 14.58
N LEU A 85 -3.11 -6.10 14.47
CA LEU A 85 -3.03 -6.80 13.18
C LEU A 85 -4.17 -6.39 12.23
N LYS A 86 -5.40 -6.31 12.74
CA LYS A 86 -6.55 -5.89 11.94
C LYS A 86 -6.38 -4.47 11.40
N THR A 87 -5.92 -3.54 12.23
CA THR A 87 -5.64 -2.15 11.82
C THR A 87 -4.57 -2.12 10.72
N ALA A 88 -3.46 -2.81 10.92
CA ALA A 88 -2.39 -2.87 9.92
C ALA A 88 -2.86 -3.50 8.59
N ILE A 89 -3.77 -4.48 8.62
CA ILE A 89 -4.40 -5.05 7.41
C ILE A 89 -5.23 -3.98 6.68
N VAL A 90 -5.97 -3.14 7.39
CA VAL A 90 -6.77 -2.06 6.79
C VAL A 90 -5.86 -1.01 6.14
N ASP A 91 -4.78 -0.63 6.81
CA ASP A 91 -3.81 0.35 6.30
C ASP A 91 -3.14 -0.15 5.02
N VAL A 92 -2.71 -1.42 4.99
CA VAL A 92 -2.14 -2.04 3.78
C VAL A 92 -3.16 -2.08 2.66
N LYS A 93 -4.43 -2.42 2.95
CA LYS A 93 -5.48 -2.45 1.92
C LYS A 93 -5.65 -1.08 1.26
N THR A 94 -5.71 -0.01 2.04
CA THR A 94 -5.87 1.35 1.53
C THR A 94 -4.71 1.75 0.61
N ASN A 95 -3.47 1.48 1.02
CA ASN A 95 -2.29 1.80 0.21
C ASN A 95 -2.15 0.87 -1.01
N LEU A 96 -2.63 -0.37 -0.93
CA LEU A 96 -2.66 -1.30 -2.06
C LEU A 96 -3.64 -0.83 -3.13
N ASP A 97 -4.84 -0.40 -2.74
CA ASP A 97 -5.84 0.13 -3.66
C ASP A 97 -5.30 1.38 -4.40
N ALA A 98 -4.58 2.27 -3.70
CA ALA A 98 -3.93 3.43 -4.30
C ALA A 98 -2.80 3.04 -5.27
N ALA A 99 -1.92 2.13 -4.84
CA ALA A 99 -0.82 1.64 -5.67
C ALA A 99 -1.32 0.90 -6.92
N GLU A 100 -2.41 0.12 -6.84
CA GLU A 100 -3.02 -0.54 -8.01
C GLU A 100 -3.56 0.47 -9.03
N ALA A 101 -4.16 1.57 -8.54
CA ALA A 101 -4.71 2.62 -9.40
C ALA A 101 -3.63 3.41 -10.15
N SER A 102 -2.46 3.62 -9.53
CA SER A 102 -1.38 4.46 -10.06
C SER A 102 -0.21 3.66 -10.67
N ALA A 103 -0.09 2.35 -10.39
CA ALA A 103 1.06 1.54 -10.79
C ALA A 103 1.33 1.60 -12.29
N SER A 104 2.56 1.98 -12.64
CA SER A 104 3.05 1.90 -14.01
C SER A 104 3.16 0.45 -14.48
N PRO A 105 3.21 0.19 -15.80
CA PRO A 105 3.36 -1.17 -16.33
C PRO A 105 4.57 -1.93 -15.78
N VAL A 106 5.63 -1.22 -15.39
CA VAL A 106 6.85 -1.82 -14.81
C VAL A 106 6.64 -2.26 -13.37
N LEU A 107 5.88 -1.50 -12.57
CA LEU A 107 5.61 -1.79 -11.16
C LEU A 107 4.43 -2.75 -10.97
N LYS A 108 3.52 -2.82 -11.94
CA LYS A 108 2.29 -3.62 -11.87
C LYS A 108 2.51 -5.08 -11.46
N PRO A 109 3.49 -5.82 -12.02
CA PRO A 109 3.72 -7.21 -11.62
C PRO A 109 4.06 -7.36 -10.13
N SER A 110 4.86 -6.45 -9.57
CA SER A 110 5.22 -6.48 -8.16
C SER A 110 4.05 -6.11 -7.25
N VAL A 111 3.19 -5.17 -7.67
CA VAL A 111 1.96 -4.81 -6.95
C VAL A 111 0.97 -5.99 -6.95
N GLU A 112 0.81 -6.70 -8.07
CA GLU A 112 -0.04 -7.90 -8.16
C GLU A 112 0.46 -9.05 -7.27
N GLN A 113 1.78 -9.23 -7.16
CA GLN A 113 2.35 -10.21 -6.22
C GLN A 113 2.02 -9.86 -4.77
N VAL A 114 2.15 -8.58 -4.40
CA VAL A 114 1.75 -8.09 -3.07
C VAL A 114 0.26 -8.35 -2.84
N LYS A 115 -0.58 -8.03 -3.82
CA LYS A 115 -2.03 -8.28 -3.76
C LYS A 115 -2.36 -9.74 -3.46
N THR A 116 -1.71 -10.66 -4.17
CA THR A 116 -1.93 -12.10 -3.98
C THR A 116 -1.51 -12.52 -2.57
N ALA A 117 -0.30 -12.16 -2.13
CA ALA A 117 0.19 -12.50 -0.80
C ALA A 117 -0.66 -11.87 0.31
N PHE A 118 -1.19 -10.68 0.07
CA PHE A 118 -2.07 -9.98 1.01
C PHE A 118 -3.46 -10.62 1.08
N ALA A 119 -4.02 -11.09 -0.02
CA ALA A 119 -5.28 -11.84 -0.04
C ALA A 119 -5.19 -13.14 0.79
N ASP A 120 -4.05 -13.85 0.71
CA ASP A 120 -3.79 -15.02 1.54
C ASP A 120 -3.75 -14.66 3.03
N LEU A 121 -3.13 -13.52 3.38
CA LEU A 121 -3.11 -13.01 4.75
C LEU A 121 -4.51 -12.63 5.24
N GLN A 122 -5.29 -11.94 4.43
CA GLN A 122 -6.69 -11.61 4.76
C GLN A 122 -7.51 -12.87 5.02
N THR A 123 -7.33 -13.91 4.19
CA THR A 123 -7.99 -15.20 4.35
C THR A 123 -7.56 -15.88 5.66
N ALA A 124 -6.27 -15.90 5.97
CA ALA A 124 -5.75 -16.46 7.21
C ALA A 124 -6.23 -15.72 8.46
N ALA A 125 -6.33 -14.38 8.36
CA ALA A 125 -6.80 -13.50 9.44
C ALA A 125 -8.33 -13.39 9.53
N SER A 126 -9.08 -13.94 8.59
CA SER A 126 -10.54 -13.91 8.58
C SER A 126 -11.11 -14.56 9.85
N GLY A 127 -12.04 -13.87 10.52
CA GLY A 127 -12.65 -14.33 11.77
C GLY A 127 -11.66 -14.49 12.93
N LEU A 128 -10.50 -13.81 12.87
CA LEU A 128 -9.52 -13.85 13.95
C LEU A 128 -10.06 -13.16 15.21
N THR A 129 -9.96 -13.87 16.35
CA THR A 129 -10.29 -13.39 17.69
C THR A 129 -9.15 -13.76 18.63
N THR A 130 -9.15 -13.18 19.82
CA THR A 130 -8.19 -13.54 20.88
C THR A 130 -8.27 -15.03 21.23
N ASP A 131 -9.48 -15.58 21.24
CA ASP A 131 -9.72 -16.98 21.66
C ASP A 131 -9.19 -18.00 20.64
N ASN A 132 -9.31 -17.70 19.34
CA ASN A 132 -8.88 -18.61 18.27
C ASN A 132 -7.47 -18.30 17.71
N PHE A 133 -6.81 -17.27 18.25
CA PHE A 133 -5.50 -16.83 17.77
C PHE A 133 -4.47 -17.98 17.72
N LYS A 134 -4.38 -18.79 18.78
CA LYS A 134 -3.41 -19.90 18.86
C LYS A 134 -3.59 -20.90 17.72
N GLN A 135 -4.83 -21.16 17.31
CA GLN A 135 -5.16 -22.10 16.25
C GLN A 135 -4.81 -21.52 14.86
N LYS A 136 -5.03 -20.20 14.68
CA LYS A 136 -4.78 -19.49 13.41
C LYS A 136 -3.34 -19.01 13.25
N ALA A 137 -2.58 -18.93 14.32
CA ALA A 137 -1.21 -18.39 14.31
C ALA A 137 -0.29 -19.02 13.25
N PRO A 138 -0.27 -20.34 13.03
CA PRO A 138 0.59 -20.94 12.00
C PRO A 138 0.25 -20.46 10.57
N SER A 139 -1.05 -20.38 10.24
CA SER A 139 -1.51 -19.91 8.93
C SER A 139 -1.19 -18.44 8.72
N ILE A 140 -1.42 -17.60 9.74
CA ILE A 140 -1.07 -16.17 9.71
C ILE A 140 0.45 -16.01 9.54
N ALA A 141 1.25 -16.76 10.29
CA ALA A 141 2.71 -16.72 10.17
C ALA A 141 3.21 -17.14 8.77
N SER A 142 2.55 -18.10 8.13
CA SER A 142 2.86 -18.49 6.76
C SER A 142 2.54 -17.37 5.77
N ALA A 143 1.34 -16.80 5.85
CA ALA A 143 0.92 -15.70 5.00
C ALA A 143 1.79 -14.44 5.20
N MET A 144 2.18 -14.13 6.44
CA MET A 144 3.10 -13.02 6.75
C MET A 144 4.48 -13.20 6.09
N ARG A 145 5.00 -14.44 6.00
CA ARG A 145 6.25 -14.71 5.27
C ARG A 145 6.11 -14.45 3.77
N GLN A 146 4.97 -14.80 3.17
CA GLN A 146 4.69 -14.52 1.76
C GLN A 146 4.61 -13.00 1.51
N VAL A 147 3.89 -12.28 2.37
CA VAL A 147 3.87 -10.80 2.34
C VAL A 147 5.29 -10.23 2.45
N GLY A 148 6.11 -10.72 3.37
CA GLY A 148 7.50 -10.29 3.51
C GLY A 148 8.36 -10.57 2.27
N THR A 149 8.10 -11.63 1.53
CA THR A 149 8.79 -11.92 0.26
C THR A 149 8.34 -10.94 -0.83
N ALA A 150 7.03 -10.78 -1.02
CA ALA A 150 6.47 -9.83 -1.98
C ALA A 150 6.92 -8.38 -1.70
N THR A 151 7.03 -8.00 -0.43
CA THR A 151 7.55 -6.67 -0.03
C THR A 151 8.99 -6.45 -0.48
N ARG A 152 9.86 -7.48 -0.39
CA ARG A 152 11.24 -7.37 -0.86
C ARG A 152 11.33 -7.23 -2.39
N GLU A 153 10.51 -7.97 -3.12
CA GLU A 153 10.42 -7.88 -4.57
C GLU A 153 9.90 -6.50 -5.00
N LEU A 154 8.86 -5.99 -4.35
CA LEU A 154 8.36 -4.64 -4.54
C LEU A 154 9.44 -3.57 -4.27
N SER A 155 10.20 -3.73 -3.18
CA SER A 155 11.30 -2.82 -2.84
C SER A 155 12.39 -2.81 -3.92
N SER A 156 12.72 -3.97 -4.48
CA SER A 156 13.69 -4.08 -5.57
C SER A 156 13.18 -3.41 -6.85
N ALA A 157 11.89 -3.61 -7.18
CA ALA A 157 11.27 -2.98 -8.33
C ALA A 157 11.21 -1.45 -8.19
N LEU A 158 10.87 -0.94 -6.98
CA LEU A 158 10.90 0.50 -6.68
C LEU A 158 12.30 1.10 -6.89
N THR A 159 13.33 0.50 -6.32
CA THR A 159 14.70 0.99 -6.43
C THR A 159 15.17 1.06 -7.90
N GLN A 160 14.70 0.14 -8.74
CA GLN A 160 15.06 0.10 -10.16
C GLN A 160 14.25 1.11 -10.99
N SER A 161 13.01 1.36 -10.62
CA SER A 161 12.05 2.11 -11.43
C SER A 161 11.85 3.55 -10.95
N CYS A 162 12.15 3.85 -9.69
CA CYS A 162 11.90 5.13 -9.01
C CYS A 162 13.22 5.66 -8.42
N PRO A 163 14.14 6.18 -9.25
CA PRO A 163 15.40 6.74 -8.76
C PRO A 163 15.12 7.99 -7.92
N GLY A 164 15.42 7.94 -6.63
CA GLY A 164 15.26 9.06 -5.69
C GLY A 164 14.10 8.91 -4.67
N SER A 165 13.42 7.77 -4.62
CA SER A 165 12.42 7.45 -3.59
C SER A 165 13.02 6.72 -2.39
#